data_c66e2e88869eabbfa1b9cb6c4d338439
#
_entry.id   c66e2e88869eabbfa1b9cb6c4d338439
#
_cell.length_a   1.000
_cell.length_b   1.000
_cell.length_c   1.000
_cell.angle_alpha   90.00
_cell.angle_beta   90.00
_cell.angle_gamma   90.00
#
_symmetry.space_group_name_H-M   'P 1'
#
loop_
_entity.id
_entity.type
_entity.pdbx_description
1 polymer ?
#
loop_
_entity_poly.entity_id
_entity_poly.type
_entity_poly.pdbx_seq_one_letter_code
_entity_poly.pdbx_strand_id
1 'polypeptide(L)'
;MKKGIILLALIFTACVNLDNIGGNSGGEVKEVKTTNVSTSKNYERKNGSLYVDNVLANGKQEYKEKNGVIIKGNFKEGLADGLQERYYPSGKLYGKINIVNNKVEGTETTYYENGKTISELNYTQGKLISGKIYYENGDLLS
;
A
#
# COMPACT_ATOMS: atom_id res chain seq x y z
N MET A 1 23.61 -0.44 -27.42
CA MET A 1 22.46 -1.29 -27.03
C MET A 1 21.70 -0.59 -25.93
N LYS A 2 20.55 -0.02 -26.26
CA LYS A 2 19.68 0.63 -25.28
C LYS A 2 19.01 -0.48 -24.46
N LYS A 3 19.44 -0.67 -23.21
CA LYS A 3 18.69 -1.51 -22.26
C LYS A 3 17.40 -0.76 -21.96
N GLY A 4 16.29 -1.28 -22.48
CA GLY A 4 14.97 -0.80 -22.15
C GLY A 4 14.75 -1.01 -20.65
N ILE A 5 14.70 0.06 -19.92
CA ILE A 5 14.19 0.07 -18.58
C ILE A 5 12.69 -0.11 -18.73
N ILE A 6 12.21 -1.31 -18.46
CA ILE A 6 10.79 -1.54 -18.25
C ILE A 6 10.48 -0.80 -16.96
N LEU A 7 10.03 0.43 -17.11
CA LEU A 7 9.45 1.19 -16.02
C LEU A 7 8.13 0.53 -15.69
N LEU A 8 8.16 -0.38 -14.74
CA LEU A 8 6.96 -0.91 -14.13
C LEU A 8 6.35 0.27 -13.35
N ALA A 9 5.47 1.00 -14.02
CA ALA A 9 4.56 1.89 -13.32
C ALA A 9 3.77 0.98 -12.38
N LEU A 10 4.20 0.90 -11.13
CA LEU A 10 3.45 0.29 -10.07
C LEU A 10 2.26 1.19 -9.81
N ILE A 11 1.27 1.08 -10.69
CA ILE A 11 -0.07 1.54 -10.42
C ILE A 11 -0.40 1.04 -9.02
N PHE A 12 -0.88 1.91 -8.17
CA PHE A 12 -1.56 1.55 -6.94
C PHE A 12 -2.85 0.79 -7.29
N THR A 13 -2.71 -0.34 -7.93
CA THR A 13 -3.84 -1.20 -8.20
C THR A 13 -4.21 -1.86 -6.89
N ALA A 14 -5.16 -1.25 -6.20
CA ALA A 14 -5.99 -1.98 -5.28
C ALA A 14 -6.78 -2.97 -6.13
N CYS A 15 -6.22 -4.15 -6.33
CA CYS A 15 -6.86 -5.36 -6.82
C CYS A 15 -5.85 -6.18 -7.61
N VAL A 16 -5.22 -7.14 -7.00
CA VAL A 16 -4.85 -8.37 -7.68
C VAL A 16 -5.08 -9.52 -6.71
N ASN A 17 -6.04 -10.34 -7.08
CA ASN A 17 -6.22 -11.66 -6.53
C ASN A 17 -4.94 -12.48 -6.64
N LEU A 18 -4.58 -13.15 -5.57
CA LEU A 18 -3.90 -14.42 -5.72
C LEU A 18 -4.52 -15.43 -4.76
N ASP A 19 -5.02 -16.46 -5.40
CA ASP A 19 -5.79 -17.54 -4.83
C ASP A 19 -5.04 -18.38 -3.79
N ASN A 20 -5.83 -18.75 -2.79
CA ASN A 20 -6.05 -20.10 -2.31
C ASN A 20 -4.85 -20.91 -1.80
N ILE A 21 -4.92 -21.32 -0.53
CA ILE A 21 -4.97 -22.73 -0.14
C ILE A 21 -5.45 -22.82 1.32
N GLY A 22 -6.43 -23.66 1.52
CA GLY A 22 -7.15 -23.89 2.75
C GLY A 22 -6.43 -24.76 3.76
N GLY A 23 -7.05 -24.90 4.92
CA GLY A 23 -6.66 -25.90 5.93
C GLY A 23 -7.18 -25.60 7.31
N ASN A 24 -8.19 -26.18 7.63
CA ASN A 24 -9.06 -26.55 8.73
C ASN A 24 -8.43 -26.73 10.13
N SER A 25 -9.29 -26.45 11.08
CA SER A 25 -9.66 -27.12 12.35
C SER A 25 -9.22 -26.49 13.66
N GLY A 26 -10.18 -26.09 14.39
CA GLY A 26 -10.78 -26.37 15.67
C GLY A 26 -9.86 -26.56 16.89
N GLY A 27 -10.25 -25.94 18.01
CA GLY A 27 -9.78 -26.33 19.33
C GLY A 27 -9.76 -25.24 20.39
N GLU A 28 -10.81 -25.20 21.17
CA GLU A 28 -10.88 -25.02 22.63
C GLU A 28 -10.24 -23.82 23.32
N VAL A 29 -11.11 -23.10 24.00
CA VAL A 29 -10.88 -21.99 24.92
C VAL A 29 -10.20 -22.50 26.21
N LYS A 30 -9.08 -21.90 26.60
CA LYS A 30 -8.59 -21.87 27.96
C LYS A 30 -8.17 -20.45 28.35
N GLU A 31 -8.74 -20.06 29.47
CA GLU A 31 -8.53 -18.84 30.25
C GLU A 31 -7.05 -18.50 30.42
N VAL A 32 -6.64 -17.26 30.16
CA VAL A 32 -5.25 -16.85 30.29
C VAL A 32 -5.06 -15.58 31.08
N LYS A 33 -4.19 -15.73 32.06
CA LYS A 33 -3.57 -14.73 32.91
C LYS A 33 -2.98 -13.56 32.10
N THR A 34 -3.23 -12.37 32.61
CA THR A 34 -2.64 -11.11 32.19
C THR A 34 -1.12 -11.17 32.22
N THR A 35 -0.51 -11.19 31.04
CA THR A 35 0.89 -10.83 30.86
C THR A 35 0.94 -9.77 29.75
N ASN A 36 1.75 -8.74 29.94
CA ASN A 36 1.96 -7.65 28.98
C ASN A 36 2.40 -8.22 27.63
N VAL A 37 1.43 -8.52 26.78
CA VAL A 37 1.68 -8.91 25.40
C VAL A 37 1.71 -7.62 24.62
N SER A 38 2.88 -7.26 24.13
CA SER A 38 3.02 -6.39 22.98
C SER A 38 2.23 -7.07 21.86
N THR A 39 0.97 -6.67 21.68
CA THR A 39 0.09 -7.21 20.65
C THR A 39 0.56 -6.67 19.31
N SER A 40 1.47 -7.40 18.66
CA SER A 40 1.75 -7.18 17.25
C SER A 40 0.47 -7.50 16.49
N LYS A 41 -0.16 -6.46 15.95
CA LYS A 41 -1.35 -6.61 15.12
C LYS A 41 -1.05 -7.50 13.92
N ASN A 42 -1.92 -8.45 13.66
CA ASN A 42 -1.86 -9.28 12.47
C ASN A 42 -2.59 -8.61 11.32
N TYR A 43 -1.85 -8.19 10.29
CA TYR A 43 -2.40 -7.56 9.11
C TYR A 43 -2.52 -8.56 7.96
N GLU A 44 -3.68 -8.63 7.35
CA GLU A 44 -3.94 -9.51 6.22
C GLU A 44 -4.80 -8.81 5.16
N ARG A 45 -4.46 -9.00 3.86
CA ARG A 45 -5.30 -8.56 2.77
C ARG A 45 -6.07 -9.74 2.19
N LYS A 46 -7.40 -9.62 2.11
CA LYS A 46 -8.31 -10.58 1.50
C LYS A 46 -9.29 -9.84 0.59
N ASN A 47 -9.40 -10.26 -0.67
CA ASN A 47 -10.35 -9.70 -1.64
C ASN A 47 -10.30 -8.16 -1.73
N GLY A 48 -9.09 -7.58 -1.72
CA GLY A 48 -8.87 -6.14 -1.79
C GLY A 48 -9.06 -5.37 -0.47
N SER A 49 -9.59 -6.00 0.57
CA SER A 49 -9.77 -5.38 1.88
C SER A 49 -8.63 -5.71 2.84
N LEU A 50 -8.29 -4.76 3.70
CA LEU A 50 -7.34 -4.94 4.79
C LEU A 50 -8.08 -5.41 6.04
N TYR A 51 -7.56 -6.45 6.66
CA TYR A 51 -7.99 -6.97 7.97
C TYR A 51 -6.88 -6.75 8.99
N VAL A 52 -7.27 -6.43 10.20
CA VAL A 52 -6.43 -6.35 11.38
C VAL A 52 -7.01 -7.29 12.42
N ASP A 53 -6.25 -8.31 12.81
CA ASP A 53 -6.72 -9.34 13.77
C ASP A 53 -8.07 -9.97 13.35
N ASN A 54 -8.21 -10.29 12.05
CA ASN A 54 -9.40 -10.84 11.39
C ASN A 54 -10.64 -9.90 11.35
N VAL A 55 -10.49 -8.64 11.68
CA VAL A 55 -11.56 -7.62 11.56
C VAL A 55 -11.22 -6.64 10.45
N LEU A 56 -12.20 -6.17 9.72
CA LEU A 56 -12.00 -5.13 8.69
C LEU A 56 -11.34 -3.90 9.31
N ALA A 57 -10.26 -3.44 8.68
CA ALA A 57 -9.49 -2.31 9.18
C ALA A 57 -10.33 -1.01 9.16
N ASN A 58 -10.27 -0.27 10.25
CA ASN A 58 -10.87 1.06 10.36
C ASN A 58 -9.88 2.03 10.99
N GLY A 59 -9.93 3.28 10.55
CA GLY A 59 -9.05 4.34 11.02
C GLY A 59 -7.62 4.22 10.48
N LYS A 60 -6.69 4.89 11.14
CA LYS A 60 -5.28 4.92 10.76
C LYS A 60 -4.62 3.57 11.01
N GLN A 61 -3.97 3.04 10.00
CA GLN A 61 -3.18 1.81 10.08
C GLN A 61 -1.76 2.06 9.58
N GLU A 62 -0.82 1.35 10.19
CA GLU A 62 0.56 1.25 9.75
C GLU A 62 0.95 -0.22 9.80
N TYR A 63 1.38 -0.77 8.67
CA TYR A 63 1.79 -2.16 8.59
C TYR A 63 2.88 -2.37 7.54
N LYS A 64 3.58 -3.49 7.67
CA LYS A 64 4.66 -3.90 6.79
C LYS A 64 4.19 -5.05 5.90
N GLU A 65 4.37 -4.92 4.61
CA GLU A 65 4.15 -5.99 3.65
C GLU A 65 5.28 -7.02 3.68
N LYS A 66 5.06 -8.20 3.10
CA LYS A 66 6.06 -9.29 3.04
C LYS A 66 7.36 -8.88 2.33
N ASN A 67 7.28 -7.97 1.37
CA ASN A 67 8.42 -7.41 0.64
C ASN A 67 9.19 -6.33 1.43
N GLY A 68 8.76 -6.01 2.63
CA GLY A 68 9.38 -5.01 3.51
C GLY A 68 8.86 -3.59 3.35
N VAL A 69 8.00 -3.32 2.37
CA VAL A 69 7.35 -2.02 2.18
C VAL A 69 6.42 -1.71 3.35
N ILE A 70 6.52 -0.51 3.88
CA ILE A 70 5.65 -0.03 4.96
C ILE A 70 4.52 0.80 4.36
N ILE A 71 3.31 0.49 4.76
CA ILE A 71 2.09 1.22 4.35
C ILE A 71 1.57 1.99 5.56
N LYS A 72 1.27 3.26 5.35
CA LYS A 72 0.56 4.11 6.33
C LYS A 72 -0.64 4.73 5.65
N GLY A 73 -1.80 4.60 6.25
CA GLY A 73 -3.00 5.17 5.66
C GLY A 73 -4.22 5.05 6.54
N ASN A 74 -5.30 5.70 6.10
CA ASN A 74 -6.59 5.57 6.73
C ASN A 74 -7.44 4.53 5.98
N PHE A 75 -8.23 3.78 6.73
CA PHE A 75 -9.09 2.72 6.20
C PHE A 75 -10.50 2.86 6.75
N LYS A 76 -11.47 2.49 5.95
CA LYS A 76 -12.88 2.39 6.30
C LYS A 76 -13.42 1.06 5.78
N GLU A 77 -13.91 0.22 6.70
CA GLU A 77 -14.41 -1.11 6.37
C GLU A 77 -13.44 -1.93 5.51
N GLY A 78 -12.14 -1.86 5.85
CA GLY A 78 -11.06 -2.56 5.16
C GLY A 78 -10.58 -1.90 3.87
N LEU A 79 -11.28 -0.89 3.36
CA LEU A 79 -10.89 -0.16 2.15
C LEU A 79 -10.07 1.09 2.48
N ALA A 80 -9.10 1.39 1.65
CA ALA A 80 -8.32 2.62 1.80
C ALA A 80 -9.22 3.84 1.60
N ASP A 81 -9.08 4.83 2.48
CA ASP A 81 -9.87 6.06 2.47
C ASP A 81 -8.98 7.24 2.87
N GLY A 82 -8.84 8.23 2.00
CA GLY A 82 -7.96 9.36 2.17
C GLY A 82 -6.51 9.08 1.79
N LEU A 83 -5.58 9.83 2.40
CA LEU A 83 -4.16 9.75 2.09
C LEU A 83 -3.58 8.38 2.45
N GLN A 84 -2.88 7.79 1.50
CA GLN A 84 -2.07 6.58 1.66
C GLN A 84 -0.61 6.92 1.37
N GLU A 85 0.28 6.48 2.23
CA GLU A 85 1.72 6.63 2.07
C GLU A 85 2.39 5.26 2.06
N ARG A 86 3.39 5.12 1.22
CA ARG A 86 4.26 3.94 1.14
C ARG A 86 5.70 4.34 1.42
N TYR A 87 6.40 3.47 2.11
CA TYR A 87 7.80 3.68 2.46
C TYR A 87 8.63 2.49 2.03
N TYR A 88 9.83 2.75 1.57
CA TYR A 88 10.84 1.74 1.35
C TYR A 88 11.15 0.98 2.64
N PRO A 89 11.72 -0.24 2.57
CA PRO A 89 12.22 -0.93 3.76
C PRO A 89 13.22 -0.12 4.59
N SER A 90 13.93 0.82 3.95
CA SER A 90 14.82 1.80 4.60
C SER A 90 14.09 2.85 5.43
N GLY A 91 12.76 2.94 5.33
CA GLY A 91 11.94 3.96 5.99
C GLY A 91 11.80 5.28 5.21
N LYS A 92 12.44 5.40 4.04
CA LYS A 92 12.27 6.57 3.19
C LYS A 92 10.95 6.53 2.43
N LEU A 93 10.33 7.69 2.21
CA LEU A 93 9.07 7.78 1.47
C LEU A 93 9.25 7.27 0.05
N TYR A 94 8.46 6.27 -0.33
CA TYR A 94 8.38 5.74 -1.68
C TYR A 94 7.30 6.43 -2.50
N GLY A 95 6.15 6.75 -1.90
CA GLY A 95 5.08 7.42 -2.62
C GLY A 95 3.88 7.76 -1.74
N LYS A 96 3.05 8.61 -2.28
CA LYS A 96 1.79 9.03 -1.65
C LYS A 96 0.69 9.17 -2.69
N ILE A 97 -0.53 8.84 -2.28
CA ILE A 97 -1.71 8.86 -3.12
C ILE A 97 -2.95 9.13 -2.26
N ASN A 98 -3.95 9.79 -2.81
CA ASN A 98 -5.22 9.98 -2.14
C ASN A 98 -6.30 9.06 -2.72
N ILE A 99 -7.09 8.44 -1.86
CA ILE A 99 -8.19 7.54 -2.23
C ILE A 99 -9.50 8.16 -1.75
N VAL A 100 -10.44 8.33 -2.65
CA VAL A 100 -11.79 8.82 -2.38
C VAL A 100 -12.80 7.87 -3.00
N ASN A 101 -13.73 7.37 -2.19
CA ASN A 101 -14.74 6.40 -2.64
C ASN A 101 -14.11 5.21 -3.39
N ASN A 102 -13.03 4.64 -2.83
CA ASN A 102 -12.27 3.51 -3.39
C ASN A 102 -11.65 3.77 -4.78
N LYS A 103 -11.45 5.04 -5.14
CA LYS A 103 -10.81 5.47 -6.38
C LYS A 103 -9.67 6.42 -6.08
N VAL A 104 -8.63 6.35 -6.88
CA VAL A 104 -7.53 7.31 -6.84
C VAL A 104 -8.04 8.68 -7.26
N GLU A 105 -7.69 9.71 -6.49
CA GLU A 105 -8.10 11.09 -6.76
C GLU A 105 -6.93 12.04 -6.50
N GLY A 106 -6.69 12.95 -7.45
CA GLY A 106 -5.61 13.93 -7.37
C GLY A 106 -4.26 13.37 -7.82
N THR A 107 -3.18 13.91 -7.29
CA THR A 107 -1.81 13.58 -7.71
C THR A 107 -1.23 12.44 -6.89
N GLU A 108 -0.85 11.36 -7.56
CA GLU A 108 0.08 10.35 -7.05
C GLU A 108 1.51 10.84 -7.28
N THR A 109 2.33 10.83 -6.25
CA THR A 109 3.76 11.13 -6.37
C THR A 109 4.58 9.95 -5.86
N THR A 110 5.57 9.53 -6.64
CA THR A 110 6.52 8.50 -6.22
C THR A 110 7.96 9.03 -6.23
N TYR A 111 8.80 8.45 -5.39
CA TYR A 111 10.15 8.94 -5.13
C TYR A 111 11.18 7.81 -5.19
N TYR A 112 12.36 8.12 -5.67
CA TYR A 112 13.58 7.31 -5.50
C TYR A 112 14.02 7.32 -4.02
N GLU A 113 14.84 6.36 -3.62
CA GLU A 113 15.39 6.34 -2.25
C GLU A 113 16.27 7.55 -1.92
N ASN A 114 16.82 8.23 -2.92
CA ASN A 114 17.53 9.51 -2.75
C ASN A 114 16.59 10.72 -2.56
N GLY A 115 15.26 10.51 -2.57
CA GLY A 115 14.23 11.52 -2.37
C GLY A 115 13.82 12.30 -3.63
N LYS A 116 14.48 12.06 -4.77
CA LYS A 116 14.06 12.67 -6.04
C LYS A 116 12.77 12.02 -6.56
N THR A 117 11.98 12.78 -7.28
CA THR A 117 10.71 12.31 -7.85
C THR A 117 10.97 11.28 -8.95
N ILE A 118 10.24 10.17 -8.92
CA ILE A 118 10.11 9.20 -10.02
C ILE A 118 8.98 9.64 -10.93
N SER A 119 7.79 9.90 -10.35
CA SER A 119 6.62 10.25 -11.13
C SER A 119 5.66 11.18 -10.37
N GLU A 120 4.93 11.96 -11.14
CA GLU A 120 3.77 12.75 -10.73
C GLU A 120 2.64 12.41 -11.68
N LEU A 121 1.66 11.64 -11.21
CA LEU A 121 0.54 11.17 -12.02
C LEU A 121 -0.75 11.75 -11.49
N ASN A 122 -1.55 12.38 -12.35
CA ASN A 122 -2.80 13.02 -11.99
C ASN A 122 -3.98 12.13 -12.34
N TYR A 123 -4.83 11.89 -11.36
CA TYR A 123 -6.01 11.05 -11.49
C TYR A 123 -7.30 11.81 -11.18
N THR A 124 -8.36 11.43 -11.86
CA THR A 124 -9.73 11.83 -11.54
C THR A 124 -10.62 10.59 -11.57
N GLN A 125 -11.29 10.31 -10.47
CA GLN A 125 -12.17 9.14 -10.28
C GLN A 125 -11.51 7.80 -10.68
N GLY A 126 -10.23 7.63 -10.35
CA GLY A 126 -9.45 6.44 -10.66
C GLY A 126 -8.89 6.38 -12.08
N LYS A 127 -9.15 7.39 -12.91
CA LYS A 127 -8.64 7.47 -14.29
C LYS A 127 -7.41 8.39 -14.35
N LEU A 128 -6.32 7.90 -14.93
CA LEU A 128 -5.13 8.69 -15.21
C LEU A 128 -5.45 9.74 -16.28
N ILE A 129 -5.21 11.01 -15.96
CA ILE A 129 -5.48 12.17 -16.84
C ILE A 129 -4.19 12.68 -17.45
N SER A 130 -3.13 12.79 -16.67
CA SER A 130 -1.83 13.28 -17.10
C SER A 130 -0.73 12.82 -16.16
N GLY A 131 0.51 12.94 -16.57
CA GLY A 131 1.61 12.60 -15.68
C GLY A 131 2.95 13.04 -16.23
N LYS A 132 3.94 12.98 -15.35
CA LYS A 132 5.35 13.20 -15.65
C LYS A 132 6.15 12.08 -15.00
N ILE A 133 7.19 11.64 -15.68
CA ILE A 133 8.12 10.62 -15.21
C ILE A 133 9.53 11.17 -15.34
N TYR A 134 10.37 10.91 -14.36
CA TYR A 134 11.72 11.44 -14.28
C TYR A 134 12.76 10.33 -14.11
N TYR A 135 13.92 10.54 -14.66
CA TYR A 135 15.11 9.74 -14.34
C TYR A 135 15.61 10.03 -12.92
N GLU A 136 16.45 9.15 -12.38
CA GLU A 136 17.03 9.33 -11.06
C GLU A 136 17.95 10.57 -10.95
N ASN A 137 18.53 11.04 -12.07
CA ASN A 137 19.26 12.31 -12.13
C ASN A 137 18.34 13.54 -12.03
N GLY A 138 17.03 13.35 -12.23
CA GLY A 138 16.00 14.40 -12.19
C GLY A 138 15.55 14.90 -13.56
N ASP A 139 16.12 14.38 -14.65
CA ASP A 139 15.71 14.76 -16.01
C ASP A 139 14.32 14.18 -16.33
N LEU A 140 13.52 14.95 -17.06
CA LEU A 140 12.20 14.49 -17.50
C LEU A 140 12.35 13.36 -18.52
N LEU A 141 11.70 12.23 -18.27
CA LEU A 141 11.64 11.10 -19.18
C LEU A 141 10.43 11.21 -20.14
N SER A 142 9.28 11.57 -19.57
CA SER A 142 8.01 11.65 -20.29
C SER A 142 6.99 12.51 -19.53
#